data_7a981408f8ca18f9841ff089fa44992e
#
_entry.id   7a981408f8ca18f9841ff089fa44992e
#
_cell.length_a   1.000
_cell.length_b   1.000
_cell.length_c   1.000
_cell.angle_alpha   90.00
_cell.angle_beta   90.00
_cell.angle_gamma   90.00
#
_symmetry.space_group_name_H-M   'P 1'
#
loop_
_entity.id
_entity.type
_entity.pdbx_description
1 polymer ?
#
loop_
_entity_poly.entity_id
_entity_poly.type
_entity_poly.pdbx_seq_one_letter_code
_entity_poly.pdbx_strand_id
1 'polypeptide(L)'
;MATVVFFHAHPDDEALASGGTMARLAEEGHRVVLVVATRGEEGEPVPGVLGPDEALGDRRTAEVHASAEVLGVARVAFLGYRDSGMVDDPANAHPDCFWQADVDEATERLNTVLDSEVVDVLVVYDSHGGYGHPDHIQVHRVGTRWVDRRVQAGDRLVRLRWVTMNRDALQASMDAALVEMERAEAVGEEAWSDDAMLEVRRERLESDTFGLPDSEITHGIDVTSVLGRKRLAIRAHTSQIPEDSFFLAMPDEAFAMAFGVEWYVDPKSPRGGKPQSDDLLLR
;
A
#
# COMPACT_ATOMS: atom_id res chain seq x y z
N MET A 1 10.14 18.27 -11.78
CA MET A 1 10.56 16.96 -11.24
C MET A 1 10.50 17.06 -9.73
N ALA A 2 9.77 16.18 -9.08
CA ALA A 2 9.66 16.08 -7.62
C ALA A 2 10.21 14.73 -7.15
N THR A 3 10.61 14.64 -5.89
CA THR A 3 10.96 13.37 -5.23
C THR A 3 9.81 12.95 -4.32
N VAL A 4 9.20 11.81 -4.64
CA VAL A 4 8.12 11.22 -3.86
C VAL A 4 8.62 9.95 -3.19
N VAL A 5 8.55 9.92 -1.87
CA VAL A 5 8.94 8.77 -1.06
C VAL A 5 7.67 8.03 -0.63
N PHE A 6 7.60 6.74 -0.93
CA PHE A 6 6.60 5.82 -0.41
C PHE A 6 7.23 5.01 0.71
N PHE A 7 6.68 5.11 1.90
CA PHE A 7 7.15 4.38 3.06
C PHE A 7 6.12 3.33 3.44
N HIS A 8 6.44 2.08 3.17
CA HIS A 8 5.59 0.90 3.40
C HIS A 8 6.17 -0.01 4.49
N ALA A 9 5.34 -0.88 5.04
CA ALA A 9 5.73 -1.79 6.11
C ALA A 9 6.46 -3.03 5.60
N HIS A 10 5.89 -3.70 4.59
CA HIS A 10 6.37 -4.99 4.08
C HIS A 10 6.55 -4.98 2.57
N PRO A 11 7.39 -5.87 2.02
CA PRO A 11 7.38 -6.17 0.59
C PRO A 11 6.03 -6.73 0.14
N ASP A 12 5.40 -6.15 -0.86
CA ASP A 12 4.11 -6.32 -1.50
C ASP A 12 3.13 -5.15 -1.29
N ASP A 13 3.19 -4.47 -0.16
CA ASP A 13 2.34 -3.31 0.13
C ASP A 13 2.45 -2.22 -0.95
N GLU A 14 3.66 -1.99 -1.45
CA GLU A 14 3.90 -0.97 -2.48
C GLU A 14 3.13 -1.28 -3.76
N ALA A 15 3.08 -2.55 -4.16
CA ALA A 15 2.41 -2.97 -5.38
C ALA A 15 0.88 -2.93 -5.22
N LEU A 16 0.37 -3.35 -4.04
CA LEU A 16 -1.05 -3.42 -3.74
C LEU A 16 -1.65 -2.04 -3.50
N ALA A 17 -1.04 -1.23 -2.62
CA ALA A 17 -1.63 0.01 -2.14
C ALA A 17 -1.34 1.22 -3.06
N SER A 18 -0.15 1.28 -3.69
CA SER A 18 0.32 2.50 -4.38
C SER A 18 1.11 2.25 -5.67
N GLY A 19 1.11 1.01 -6.18
CA GLY A 19 1.91 0.63 -7.34
C GLY A 19 1.55 1.39 -8.62
N GLY A 20 0.28 1.66 -8.84
CA GLY A 20 -0.17 2.46 -9.97
C GLY A 20 0.31 3.92 -9.88
N THR A 21 0.18 4.55 -8.72
CA THR A 21 0.67 5.91 -8.49
C THR A 21 2.18 6.00 -8.65
N MET A 22 2.95 5.02 -8.11
CA MET A 22 4.40 4.97 -8.31
C MET A 22 4.77 4.89 -9.79
N ALA A 23 4.12 3.98 -10.54
CA ALA A 23 4.36 3.80 -11.97
C ALA A 23 4.02 5.07 -12.77
N ARG A 24 2.88 5.70 -12.49
CA ARG A 24 2.46 6.96 -13.14
C ARG A 24 3.45 8.09 -12.86
N LEU A 25 3.84 8.30 -11.61
CA LEU A 25 4.82 9.32 -11.24
C LEU A 25 6.19 9.09 -11.91
N ALA A 26 6.64 7.84 -12.01
CA ALA A 26 7.88 7.50 -12.71
C ALA A 26 7.79 7.81 -14.22
N GLU A 27 6.66 7.52 -14.88
CA GLU A 27 6.41 7.87 -16.28
C GLU A 27 6.36 9.38 -16.50
N GLU A 28 5.84 10.14 -15.54
CA GLU A 28 5.81 11.60 -15.56
C GLU A 28 7.19 12.24 -15.29
N GLY A 29 8.23 11.42 -15.07
CA GLY A 29 9.60 11.85 -14.86
C GLY A 29 9.91 12.32 -13.44
N HIS A 30 9.08 11.96 -12.45
CA HIS A 30 9.35 12.20 -11.04
C HIS A 30 10.31 11.13 -10.48
N ARG A 31 11.03 11.48 -9.42
CA ARG A 31 11.88 10.54 -8.69
C ARG A 31 11.02 9.81 -7.64
N VAL A 32 10.82 8.52 -7.83
CA VAL A 32 10.11 7.64 -6.90
C VAL A 32 11.11 6.87 -6.04
N VAL A 33 10.97 6.95 -4.73
CA VAL A 33 11.79 6.22 -3.75
C VAL A 33 10.86 5.35 -2.89
N LEU A 34 11.21 4.09 -2.73
CA LEU A 34 10.51 3.15 -1.85
C LEU A 34 11.37 2.90 -0.60
N VAL A 35 10.77 3.11 0.56
CA VAL A 35 11.32 2.69 1.85
C VAL A 35 10.42 1.61 2.42
N VAL A 36 10.99 0.50 2.89
CA VAL A 36 10.27 -0.61 3.51
C VAL A 36 10.78 -0.79 4.94
N ALA A 37 9.87 -0.91 5.91
CA ALA A 37 10.27 -0.98 7.31
C ALA A 37 10.93 -2.31 7.67
N THR A 38 10.38 -3.42 7.18
CA THR A 38 10.78 -4.80 7.49
C THR A 38 10.99 -5.60 6.20
N ARG A 39 11.36 -6.86 6.32
CA ARG A 39 11.44 -7.77 5.15
C ARG A 39 10.26 -8.76 5.09
N GLY A 40 9.27 -8.56 5.97
CA GLY A 40 8.06 -9.38 5.99
C GLY A 40 8.32 -10.82 6.44
N GLU A 41 9.17 -11.01 7.42
CA GLU A 41 9.65 -12.32 7.87
C GLU A 41 8.57 -13.19 8.51
N GLU A 42 7.51 -12.58 9.05
CA GLU A 42 6.37 -13.26 9.68
C GLU A 42 5.23 -13.61 8.70
N GLY A 43 5.40 -13.31 7.41
CA GLY A 43 4.43 -13.70 6.39
C GLY A 43 4.35 -15.21 6.22
N GLU A 44 3.21 -15.70 5.71
CA GLU A 44 3.01 -17.11 5.37
C GLU A 44 3.35 -17.34 3.89
N PRO A 45 4.44 -18.08 3.58
CA PRO A 45 4.84 -18.27 2.19
C PRO A 45 3.91 -19.25 1.48
N VAL A 46 3.66 -18.98 0.19
CA VAL A 46 2.98 -19.94 -0.70
C VAL A 46 3.70 -21.29 -0.64
N PRO A 47 2.98 -22.42 -0.43
CA PRO A 47 3.59 -23.72 -0.29
C PRO A 47 4.51 -24.09 -1.47
N GLY A 48 5.75 -24.47 -1.16
CA GLY A 48 6.73 -24.94 -2.15
C GLY A 48 7.44 -23.82 -2.94
N VAL A 49 7.19 -22.55 -2.64
CA VAL A 49 7.83 -21.42 -3.35
C VAL A 49 9.27 -21.19 -2.86
N LEU A 50 9.54 -21.44 -1.57
CA LEU A 50 10.89 -21.29 -1.02
C LEU A 50 11.79 -22.46 -1.38
N GLY A 51 13.04 -22.17 -1.70
CA GLY A 51 14.09 -23.16 -1.86
C GLY A 51 14.53 -23.79 -0.53
N PRO A 52 15.30 -24.88 -0.56
CA PRO A 52 15.93 -25.42 0.63
C PRO A 52 16.78 -24.37 1.33
N ASP A 53 16.58 -24.19 2.63
CA ASP A 53 17.31 -23.21 3.47
C ASP A 53 17.16 -21.73 3.07
N GLU A 54 16.21 -21.39 2.19
CA GLU A 54 15.91 -20.01 1.82
C GLU A 54 15.05 -19.33 2.89
N ALA A 55 15.51 -18.20 3.42
CA ALA A 55 14.74 -17.41 4.37
C ALA A 55 13.68 -16.57 3.63
N LEU A 56 12.46 -16.52 4.17
CA LEU A 56 11.36 -15.77 3.57
C LEU A 56 11.72 -14.28 3.36
N GLY A 57 12.34 -13.63 4.34
CA GLY A 57 12.74 -12.22 4.23
C GLY A 57 13.75 -11.96 3.11
N ASP A 58 14.62 -12.94 2.77
CA ASP A 58 15.56 -12.79 1.64
C ASP A 58 14.82 -12.94 0.30
N ARG A 59 13.87 -13.89 0.20
CA ARG A 59 12.98 -14.04 -0.95
C ARG A 59 12.18 -12.75 -1.18
N ARG A 60 11.47 -12.26 -0.17
CA ARG A 60 10.65 -11.05 -0.25
C ARG A 60 11.47 -9.81 -0.57
N THR A 61 12.73 -9.75 -0.11
CA THR A 61 13.67 -8.68 -0.51
C THR A 61 13.93 -8.71 -2.02
N ALA A 62 14.16 -9.88 -2.61
CA ALA A 62 14.35 -9.99 -4.06
C ALA A 62 13.07 -9.62 -4.84
N GLU A 63 11.91 -10.04 -4.34
CA GLU A 63 10.61 -9.78 -4.94
C GLU A 63 10.27 -8.28 -4.96
N VAL A 64 10.49 -7.55 -3.86
CA VAL A 64 10.24 -6.10 -3.84
C VAL A 64 11.19 -5.33 -4.76
N HIS A 65 12.43 -5.79 -4.96
CA HIS A 65 13.31 -5.19 -5.95
C HIS A 65 12.80 -5.42 -7.38
N ALA A 66 12.29 -6.62 -7.70
CA ALA A 66 11.70 -6.91 -9.00
C ALA A 66 10.41 -6.08 -9.23
N SER A 67 9.55 -5.99 -8.23
CA SER A 67 8.36 -5.11 -8.24
C SER A 67 8.74 -3.66 -8.48
N ALA A 68 9.72 -3.15 -7.73
CA ALA A 68 10.21 -1.78 -7.83
C ALA A 68 10.77 -1.45 -9.25
N GLU A 69 11.47 -2.40 -9.89
CA GLU A 69 11.94 -2.24 -11.26
C GLU A 69 10.76 -2.09 -12.24
N VAL A 70 9.74 -2.94 -12.12
CA VAL A 70 8.51 -2.85 -12.92
C VAL A 70 7.83 -1.51 -12.73
N LEU A 71 7.76 -0.99 -11.50
CA LEU A 71 7.12 0.29 -11.18
C LEU A 71 7.95 1.51 -11.57
N GLY A 72 9.23 1.36 -11.91
CA GLY A 72 10.13 2.46 -12.23
C GLY A 72 10.63 3.22 -11.01
N VAL A 73 10.68 2.53 -9.86
CA VAL A 73 11.23 3.07 -8.61
C VAL A 73 12.73 3.29 -8.77
N ALA A 74 13.20 4.49 -8.45
CA ALA A 74 14.61 4.86 -8.62
C ALA A 74 15.53 4.30 -7.50
N ARG A 75 14.95 4.02 -6.33
CA ARG A 75 15.69 3.50 -5.18
C ARG A 75 14.75 2.75 -4.25
N VAL A 76 15.20 1.58 -3.79
CA VAL A 76 14.61 0.82 -2.67
C VAL A 76 15.54 0.91 -1.48
N ALA A 77 15.01 1.10 -0.28
CA ALA A 77 15.75 1.10 0.97
C ALA A 77 14.94 0.43 2.09
N PHE A 78 15.62 -0.16 3.06
CA PHE A 78 14.99 -0.79 4.22
C PHE A 78 15.39 -0.07 5.50
N LEU A 79 14.45 0.03 6.48
CA LEU A 79 14.80 0.49 7.83
C LEU A 79 15.50 -0.60 8.64
N GLY A 80 15.28 -1.88 8.31
CA GLY A 80 15.97 -3.01 8.92
C GLY A 80 15.39 -3.42 10.28
N TYR A 81 14.11 -3.17 10.51
CA TYR A 81 13.36 -3.74 11.62
C TYR A 81 12.88 -5.16 11.28
N ARG A 82 12.60 -5.96 12.30
CA ARG A 82 11.90 -7.23 12.16
C ARG A 82 10.40 -6.99 11.98
N ASP A 83 9.76 -7.80 11.16
CA ASP A 83 8.30 -7.85 11.03
C ASP A 83 7.64 -8.17 12.38
N SER A 84 6.53 -7.51 12.66
CA SER A 84 5.80 -7.67 13.94
C SER A 84 4.69 -8.73 13.86
N GLY A 85 4.36 -9.23 12.68
CA GLY A 85 3.17 -10.05 12.46
C GLY A 85 1.85 -9.28 12.63
N MET A 86 0.73 -9.96 12.43
CA MET A 86 -0.61 -9.40 12.63
C MET A 86 -0.91 -9.11 14.11
N VAL A 87 -2.00 -8.39 14.34
CA VAL A 87 -2.50 -8.13 15.72
C VAL A 87 -2.63 -9.45 16.48
N ASP A 88 -2.19 -9.45 17.72
CA ASP A 88 -2.18 -10.61 18.64
C ASP A 88 -1.19 -11.73 18.24
N ASP A 89 -0.34 -11.53 17.24
CA ASP A 89 0.75 -12.44 16.93
C ASP A 89 1.83 -12.39 18.04
N PRO A 90 2.40 -13.53 18.47
CA PRO A 90 3.52 -13.56 19.41
C PRO A 90 4.72 -12.72 18.99
N ALA A 91 4.94 -12.52 17.68
CA ALA A 91 6.00 -11.68 17.13
C ALA A 91 5.85 -10.20 17.53
N ASN A 92 4.63 -9.74 17.88
CA ASN A 92 4.40 -8.38 18.40
C ASN A 92 5.19 -8.08 19.69
N ALA A 93 5.55 -9.10 20.44
CA ALA A 93 6.33 -8.96 21.70
C ALA A 93 7.85 -9.06 21.49
N HIS A 94 8.32 -9.32 20.26
CA HIS A 94 9.76 -9.41 19.98
C HIS A 94 10.42 -8.03 20.14
N PRO A 95 11.53 -7.90 20.87
CA PRO A 95 12.12 -6.59 21.17
C PRO A 95 12.64 -5.84 19.91
N ASP A 96 12.99 -6.56 18.86
CA ASP A 96 13.51 -5.97 17.62
C ASP A 96 12.41 -5.76 16.55
N CYS A 97 11.14 -6.10 16.84
CA CYS A 97 10.07 -5.90 15.88
C CYS A 97 9.73 -4.41 15.74
N PHE A 98 9.21 -4.04 14.58
CA PHE A 98 8.95 -2.63 14.26
C PHE A 98 7.88 -2.01 15.16
N TRP A 99 6.88 -2.79 15.57
CA TRP A 99 5.84 -2.34 16.50
C TRP A 99 6.37 -1.91 17.87
N GLN A 100 7.46 -2.56 18.37
CA GLN A 100 8.09 -2.22 19.64
C GLN A 100 9.13 -1.08 19.54
N ALA A 101 9.49 -0.67 18.32
CA ALA A 101 10.47 0.38 18.12
C ALA A 101 9.99 1.72 18.68
N ASP A 102 10.88 2.44 19.36
CA ASP A 102 10.63 3.81 19.76
C ASP A 102 10.45 4.67 18.50
N VAL A 103 9.35 5.45 18.46
CA VAL A 103 8.99 6.26 17.28
C VAL A 103 10.06 7.28 16.93
N ASP A 104 10.70 7.87 17.94
CA ASP A 104 11.73 8.89 17.72
C ASP A 104 13.02 8.26 17.19
N GLU A 105 13.42 7.06 17.67
CA GLU A 105 14.54 6.30 17.11
C GLU A 105 14.25 5.86 15.67
N ALA A 106 13.07 5.30 15.41
CA ALA A 106 12.69 4.90 14.06
C ALA A 106 12.62 6.08 13.09
N THR A 107 12.21 7.26 13.58
CA THR A 107 12.24 8.51 12.81
C THR A 107 13.67 8.92 12.44
N GLU A 108 14.66 8.75 13.34
CA GLU A 108 16.07 9.03 13.02
C GLU A 108 16.63 8.02 12.01
N ARG A 109 16.23 6.74 12.06
CA ARG A 109 16.60 5.77 11.02
C ARG A 109 16.03 6.17 9.67
N LEU A 110 14.76 6.56 9.61
CA LEU A 110 14.13 7.07 8.39
C LEU A 110 14.86 8.31 7.87
N ASN A 111 15.21 9.25 8.76
CA ASN A 111 15.97 10.44 8.40
C ASN A 111 17.34 10.09 7.81
N THR A 112 18.05 9.13 8.40
CA THR A 112 19.33 8.64 7.89
C THR A 112 19.19 7.98 6.51
N VAL A 113 18.15 7.17 6.32
CA VAL A 113 17.86 6.52 5.03
C VAL A 113 17.57 7.57 3.95
N LEU A 114 16.92 8.68 4.30
CA LEU A 114 16.51 9.75 3.39
C LEU A 114 17.50 10.92 3.31
N ASP A 115 18.66 10.86 3.97
CA ASP A 115 19.63 11.99 4.06
C ASP A 115 20.08 12.49 2.68
N SER A 116 20.19 11.59 1.69
CA SER A 116 20.58 11.95 0.32
C SER A 116 19.43 12.44 -0.57
N GLU A 117 18.19 12.48 -0.07
CA GLU A 117 17.00 12.80 -0.85
C GLU A 117 16.45 14.19 -0.49
N VAL A 118 16.09 14.96 -1.51
CA VAL A 118 15.27 16.18 -1.32
C VAL A 118 13.82 15.78 -1.48
N VAL A 119 13.17 15.47 -0.36
CA VAL A 119 11.81 14.90 -0.35
C VAL A 119 10.76 16.00 -0.50
N ASP A 120 9.94 15.92 -1.55
CA ASP A 120 8.79 16.81 -1.75
C ASP A 120 7.51 16.25 -1.14
N VAL A 121 7.32 14.93 -1.22
CA VAL A 121 6.15 14.23 -0.67
C VAL A 121 6.61 12.96 0.03
N LEU A 122 6.11 12.72 1.24
CA LEU A 122 6.19 11.44 1.93
C LEU A 122 4.79 10.82 1.98
N VAL A 123 4.66 9.61 1.45
CA VAL A 123 3.45 8.79 1.50
C VAL A 123 3.61 7.74 2.59
N VAL A 124 2.62 7.64 3.48
CA VAL A 124 2.51 6.63 4.54
C VAL A 124 1.07 6.10 4.58
N TYR A 125 0.74 5.12 5.40
CA TYR A 125 -0.66 4.72 5.59
C TYR A 125 -1.47 5.75 6.36
N ASP A 126 -2.81 5.62 6.33
CA ASP A 126 -3.70 6.32 7.24
C ASP A 126 -3.45 5.94 8.71
N SER A 127 -4.15 6.58 9.65
CA SER A 127 -3.94 6.38 11.09
C SER A 127 -4.28 4.97 11.60
N HIS A 128 -5.06 4.23 10.83
CA HIS A 128 -5.43 2.84 11.13
C HIS A 128 -4.51 1.82 10.46
N GLY A 129 -3.53 2.29 9.66
CA GLY A 129 -2.67 1.41 8.88
C GLY A 129 -3.43 0.70 7.75
N GLY A 130 -4.50 1.32 7.23
CA GLY A 130 -5.36 0.75 6.22
C GLY A 130 -6.34 -0.31 6.74
N TYR A 131 -5.85 -1.29 7.50
CA TYR A 131 -6.66 -2.41 8.02
C TYR A 131 -6.24 -2.90 9.42
N GLY A 132 -5.45 -2.13 10.14
CA GLY A 132 -5.10 -2.40 11.53
C GLY A 132 -3.80 -3.16 11.76
N HIS A 133 -2.98 -3.41 10.74
CA HIS A 133 -1.67 -4.06 10.94
C HIS A 133 -0.75 -3.20 11.82
N PRO A 134 -0.11 -3.76 12.88
CA PRO A 134 0.75 -2.98 13.78
C PRO A 134 1.84 -2.20 13.06
N ASP A 135 2.54 -2.82 12.12
CA ASP A 135 3.63 -2.18 11.38
C ASP A 135 3.14 -1.06 10.44
N HIS A 136 1.93 -1.17 9.87
CA HIS A 136 1.34 -0.10 9.08
C HIS A 136 1.01 1.13 9.94
N ILE A 137 0.47 0.89 11.14
CA ILE A 137 0.22 1.96 12.12
C ILE A 137 1.55 2.60 12.55
N GLN A 138 2.60 1.81 12.70
CA GLN A 138 3.93 2.31 13.06
C GLN A 138 4.57 3.12 11.93
N VAL A 139 4.41 2.71 10.66
CA VAL A 139 4.79 3.52 9.48
C VAL A 139 4.11 4.88 9.52
N HIS A 140 2.79 4.91 9.79
CA HIS A 140 2.05 6.16 9.94
C HIS A 140 2.66 7.07 11.02
N ARG A 141 2.94 6.52 12.21
CA ARG A 141 3.50 7.26 13.35
C ARG A 141 4.88 7.83 13.03
N VAL A 142 5.77 6.98 12.50
CA VAL A 142 7.16 7.34 12.18
C VAL A 142 7.22 8.37 11.05
N GLY A 143 6.49 8.15 9.96
CA GLY A 143 6.49 9.07 8.83
C GLY A 143 5.84 10.41 9.15
N THR A 144 4.75 10.43 9.92
CA THR A 144 4.14 11.67 10.42
C THR A 144 5.12 12.45 11.30
N ARG A 145 5.79 11.76 12.23
CA ARG A 145 6.81 12.37 13.11
C ARG A 145 7.98 12.93 12.29
N TRP A 146 8.42 12.24 11.25
CA TRP A 146 9.49 12.72 10.38
C TRP A 146 9.12 14.02 9.66
N VAL A 147 7.91 14.09 9.07
CA VAL A 147 7.43 15.32 8.41
C VAL A 147 7.28 16.47 9.42
N ASP A 148 6.74 16.20 10.61
CA ASP A 148 6.59 17.21 11.65
C ASP A 148 7.93 17.82 12.07
N ARG A 149 8.98 16.99 12.24
CA ARG A 149 10.34 17.45 12.55
C ARG A 149 10.92 18.32 11.43
N ARG A 150 10.72 17.92 10.16
CA ARG A 150 11.16 18.70 8.99
C ARG A 150 10.49 20.06 8.94
N VAL A 151 9.18 20.10 9.14
CA VAL A 151 8.41 21.37 9.19
C VAL A 151 8.87 22.27 10.34
N GLN A 152 9.11 21.71 11.53
CA GLN A 152 9.64 22.45 12.68
C GLN A 152 11.05 22.99 12.43
N ALA A 153 11.88 22.27 11.69
CA ALA A 153 13.21 22.70 11.25
C ALA A 153 13.18 23.75 10.13
N GLY A 154 12.00 24.13 9.64
CA GLY A 154 11.81 25.17 8.63
C GLY A 154 11.60 24.65 7.20
N ASP A 155 11.63 23.34 6.97
CA ASP A 155 11.31 22.74 5.69
C ASP A 155 9.78 22.65 5.52
N ARG A 156 9.19 23.74 5.03
CA ARG A 156 7.74 23.84 4.82
C ARG A 156 7.27 23.31 3.47
N LEU A 157 8.17 22.80 2.66
CA LEU A 157 7.84 22.31 1.32
C LEU A 157 7.47 20.82 1.33
N VAL A 158 7.97 20.05 2.32
CA VAL A 158 7.63 18.64 2.46
C VAL A 158 6.16 18.45 2.80
N ARG A 159 5.50 17.55 2.07
CA ARG A 159 4.08 17.22 2.22
C ARG A 159 3.91 15.78 2.69
N LEU A 160 2.93 15.58 3.54
CA LEU A 160 2.49 14.26 3.96
C LEU A 160 1.25 13.85 3.16
N ARG A 161 1.22 12.58 2.72
CA ARG A 161 0.03 11.95 2.14
C ARG A 161 -0.19 10.61 2.84
N TRP A 162 -1.45 10.32 3.13
CA TRP A 162 -1.83 9.00 3.63
C TRP A 162 -2.43 8.19 2.50
N VAL A 163 -1.85 7.05 2.17
CA VAL A 163 -2.54 6.05 1.34
C VAL A 163 -3.59 5.34 2.19
N THR A 164 -4.76 5.12 1.62
CA THR A 164 -5.88 4.49 2.32
C THR A 164 -6.74 3.67 1.35
N MET A 165 -7.64 2.88 1.88
CA MET A 165 -8.70 2.22 1.13
C MET A 165 -9.99 3.04 1.23
N ASN A 166 -10.70 3.21 0.11
CA ASN A 166 -11.97 3.89 0.08
C ASN A 166 -13.10 2.91 0.38
N ARG A 167 -13.71 3.01 1.57
CA ARG A 167 -14.82 2.13 2.00
C ARG A 167 -16.05 2.24 1.11
N ASP A 168 -16.41 3.47 0.72
CA ASP A 168 -17.59 3.71 -0.09
C ASP A 168 -17.40 3.15 -1.51
N ALA A 169 -16.21 3.31 -2.10
CA ALA A 169 -15.87 2.72 -3.39
C ALA A 169 -15.81 1.18 -3.32
N LEU A 170 -15.30 0.61 -2.24
CA LEU A 170 -15.28 -0.83 -2.04
C LEU A 170 -16.70 -1.38 -1.94
N GLN A 171 -17.59 -0.75 -1.14
CA GLN A 171 -18.99 -1.13 -1.04
C GLN A 171 -19.68 -1.06 -2.42
N ALA A 172 -19.51 0.03 -3.15
CA ALA A 172 -20.10 0.20 -4.47
C ALA A 172 -19.58 -0.86 -5.48
N SER A 173 -18.30 -1.24 -5.40
CA SER A 173 -17.73 -2.30 -6.23
C SER A 173 -18.32 -3.67 -5.91
N MET A 174 -18.55 -3.96 -4.62
CA MET A 174 -19.20 -5.21 -4.20
C MET A 174 -20.66 -5.27 -4.65
N ASP A 175 -21.42 -4.19 -4.49
CA ASP A 175 -22.80 -4.11 -4.94
C ASP A 175 -22.90 -4.31 -6.45
N ALA A 176 -21.99 -3.71 -7.24
CA ALA A 176 -21.94 -3.90 -8.68
C ALA A 176 -21.59 -5.35 -9.08
N ALA A 177 -20.68 -6.01 -8.37
CA ALA A 177 -20.33 -7.41 -8.61
C ALA A 177 -21.51 -8.34 -8.35
N LEU A 178 -22.27 -8.13 -7.27
CA LEU A 178 -23.47 -8.91 -6.97
C LEU A 178 -24.55 -8.75 -8.05
N VAL A 179 -24.80 -7.53 -8.53
CA VAL A 179 -25.75 -7.28 -9.63
C VAL A 179 -25.33 -7.99 -10.92
N GLU A 180 -24.02 -8.01 -11.25
CA GLU A 180 -23.53 -8.68 -12.44
C GLU A 180 -23.62 -10.21 -12.31
N MET A 181 -23.38 -10.76 -11.11
CA MET A 181 -23.59 -12.19 -10.82
C MET A 181 -25.05 -12.60 -11.02
N GLU A 182 -26.00 -11.84 -10.47
CA GLU A 182 -27.44 -12.10 -10.65
C GLU A 182 -27.86 -12.03 -12.13
N ARG A 183 -27.30 -11.07 -12.88
CA ARG A 183 -27.56 -10.92 -14.32
C ARG A 183 -27.03 -12.11 -15.11
N ALA A 184 -25.79 -12.54 -14.85
CA ALA A 184 -25.15 -13.67 -15.53
C ALA A 184 -25.94 -14.97 -15.26
N GLU A 185 -26.34 -15.22 -14.00
CA GLU A 185 -27.17 -16.35 -13.64
C GLU A 185 -28.49 -16.37 -14.39
N ALA A 186 -29.15 -15.21 -14.53
CA ALA A 186 -30.46 -15.08 -15.22
C ALA A 186 -30.36 -15.42 -16.71
N VAL A 187 -29.21 -15.29 -17.35
CA VAL A 187 -28.96 -15.62 -18.77
C VAL A 187 -28.19 -16.91 -18.99
N GLY A 188 -27.83 -17.61 -17.89
CA GLY A 188 -27.07 -18.87 -17.94
C GLY A 188 -25.59 -18.70 -18.29
N GLU A 189 -25.05 -17.53 -18.02
CA GLU A 189 -23.62 -17.21 -18.14
C GLU A 189 -22.91 -17.34 -16.78
N GLU A 190 -21.63 -17.68 -16.77
CA GLU A 190 -20.81 -17.66 -15.56
C GLU A 190 -20.21 -16.26 -15.39
N ALA A 191 -20.54 -15.61 -14.25
CA ALA A 191 -19.82 -14.42 -13.82
C ALA A 191 -18.58 -14.84 -13.02
N TRP A 192 -17.48 -14.09 -13.18
CA TRP A 192 -16.33 -14.24 -12.29
C TRP A 192 -16.73 -13.83 -10.87
N SER A 193 -16.53 -14.73 -9.90
CA SER A 193 -16.71 -14.44 -8.47
C SER A 193 -15.59 -15.10 -7.67
N ASP A 194 -15.28 -14.49 -6.55
CA ASP A 194 -14.48 -15.09 -5.49
C ASP A 194 -15.29 -14.92 -4.19
N ASP A 195 -16.11 -15.91 -3.91
CA ASP A 195 -17.05 -15.86 -2.79
C ASP A 195 -16.33 -15.73 -1.44
N ALA A 196 -15.16 -16.36 -1.30
CA ALA A 196 -14.37 -16.24 -0.08
C ALA A 196 -13.85 -14.80 0.10
N MET A 197 -13.41 -14.17 -0.98
CA MET A 197 -12.96 -12.78 -0.93
C MET A 197 -14.10 -11.79 -0.71
N LEU A 198 -15.31 -12.06 -1.24
CA LEU A 198 -16.50 -11.24 -0.98
C LEU A 198 -16.86 -11.25 0.51
N GLU A 199 -16.77 -12.42 1.18
CA GLU A 199 -17.02 -12.52 2.62
C GLU A 199 -15.96 -11.76 3.43
N VAL A 200 -14.67 -11.94 3.13
CA VAL A 200 -13.58 -11.18 3.78
C VAL A 200 -13.77 -9.67 3.62
N ARG A 201 -14.20 -9.20 2.44
CA ARG A 201 -14.48 -7.77 2.22
C ARG A 201 -15.66 -7.27 3.03
N ARG A 202 -16.72 -8.08 3.15
CA ARG A 202 -17.89 -7.74 3.98
C ARG A 202 -17.48 -7.59 5.44
N GLU A 203 -16.77 -8.55 6.00
CA GLU A 203 -16.24 -8.48 7.36
C GLU A 203 -15.35 -7.23 7.58
N ARG A 204 -14.49 -6.91 6.61
CA ARG A 204 -13.65 -5.71 6.68
C ARG A 204 -14.46 -4.41 6.68
N LEU A 205 -15.52 -4.30 5.88
CA LEU A 205 -16.38 -3.13 5.85
C LEU A 205 -17.16 -2.91 7.16
N GLU A 206 -17.39 -3.96 7.94
CA GLU A 206 -17.98 -3.87 9.27
C GLU A 206 -16.98 -3.40 10.34
N SER A 207 -15.67 -3.41 10.02
CA SER A 207 -14.62 -2.97 10.94
C SER A 207 -14.44 -1.46 10.90
N ASP A 208 -14.43 -0.82 12.08
CA ASP A 208 -14.12 0.61 12.23
C ASP A 208 -12.67 0.97 11.87
N THR A 209 -11.79 -0.04 11.77
CA THR A 209 -10.36 0.14 11.49
C THR A 209 -9.98 -0.11 10.03
N PHE A 210 -10.96 -0.30 9.13
CA PHE A 210 -10.69 -0.55 7.73
C PHE A 210 -10.97 0.69 6.87
N GLY A 211 -9.92 1.25 6.25
CA GLY A 211 -10.02 2.35 5.29
C GLY A 211 -10.77 3.58 5.79
N LEU A 212 -11.12 4.47 4.88
CA LEU A 212 -11.80 5.73 5.16
C LEU A 212 -13.01 5.94 4.22
N PRO A 213 -14.05 6.67 4.66
CA PRO A 213 -15.15 7.05 3.80
C PRO A 213 -14.75 8.16 2.80
N ASP A 214 -15.47 8.31 1.69
CA ASP A 214 -15.28 9.36 0.68
C ASP A 214 -15.10 10.75 1.28
N SER A 215 -15.86 11.05 2.35
CA SER A 215 -15.83 12.35 3.02
C SER A 215 -14.49 12.68 3.68
N GLU A 216 -13.63 11.72 3.89
CA GLU A 216 -12.30 11.91 4.49
C GLU A 216 -11.16 11.81 3.48
N ILE A 217 -11.43 11.36 2.26
CA ILE A 217 -10.45 11.20 1.18
C ILE A 217 -10.33 12.50 0.40
N THR A 218 -9.10 12.91 0.09
CA THR A 218 -8.83 14.16 -0.63
C THR A 218 -8.39 13.94 -2.08
N HIS A 219 -7.76 12.79 -2.39
CA HIS A 219 -7.24 12.48 -3.72
C HIS A 219 -7.68 11.09 -4.15
N GLY A 220 -8.09 10.97 -5.42
CA GLY A 220 -8.29 9.70 -6.11
C GLY A 220 -7.41 9.73 -7.36
N ILE A 221 -6.33 8.97 -7.35
CA ILE A 221 -5.36 8.94 -8.45
C ILE A 221 -5.80 7.89 -9.45
N ASP A 222 -6.20 8.32 -10.64
CA ASP A 222 -6.48 7.41 -11.75
C ASP A 222 -5.19 6.75 -12.24
N VAL A 223 -5.12 5.44 -12.13
CA VAL A 223 -3.98 4.62 -12.52
C VAL A 223 -4.31 3.63 -13.64
N THR A 224 -5.44 3.82 -14.31
CA THR A 224 -5.93 2.92 -15.37
C THR A 224 -4.93 2.75 -16.50
N SER A 225 -4.20 3.81 -16.87
CA SER A 225 -3.17 3.76 -17.92
C SER A 225 -1.96 2.88 -17.59
N VAL A 226 -1.71 2.59 -16.31
CA VAL A 226 -0.55 1.84 -15.81
C VAL A 226 -0.92 0.55 -15.09
N LEU A 227 -2.18 0.11 -15.16
CA LEU A 227 -2.67 -1.11 -14.49
C LEU A 227 -1.90 -2.36 -14.87
N GLY A 228 -1.43 -2.47 -16.11
CA GLY A 228 -0.59 -3.59 -16.54
C GLY A 228 0.72 -3.67 -15.74
N ARG A 229 1.34 -2.51 -15.47
CA ARG A 229 2.56 -2.44 -14.61
C ARG A 229 2.24 -2.78 -13.16
N LYS A 230 1.15 -2.22 -12.63
CA LYS A 230 0.68 -2.56 -11.27
C LYS A 230 0.48 -4.08 -11.11
N ARG A 231 -0.21 -4.71 -12.04
CA ARG A 231 -0.45 -6.17 -12.00
C ARG A 231 0.85 -6.99 -12.12
N LEU A 232 1.80 -6.55 -12.94
CA LEU A 232 3.12 -7.18 -13.04
C LEU A 232 3.93 -7.02 -11.74
N ALA A 233 3.85 -5.86 -11.07
CA ALA A 233 4.48 -5.63 -9.78
C ALA A 233 3.87 -6.54 -8.70
N ILE A 234 2.54 -6.68 -8.65
CA ILE A 234 1.86 -7.62 -7.75
C ILE A 234 2.34 -9.06 -8.01
N ARG A 235 2.45 -9.47 -9.28
CA ARG A 235 2.93 -10.81 -9.67
C ARG A 235 4.37 -11.08 -9.25
N ALA A 236 5.20 -10.06 -9.07
CA ALA A 236 6.58 -10.25 -8.62
C ALA A 236 6.68 -10.82 -7.19
N HIS A 237 5.64 -10.70 -6.37
CA HIS A 237 5.59 -11.17 -4.99
C HIS A 237 5.11 -12.62 -4.88
N THR A 238 5.78 -13.53 -5.59
CA THR A 238 5.37 -14.93 -5.72
C THR A 238 5.32 -15.71 -4.42
N SER A 239 6.08 -15.28 -3.40
CA SER A 239 6.07 -15.91 -2.09
C SER A 239 4.79 -15.62 -1.28
N GLN A 240 4.07 -14.56 -1.61
CA GLN A 240 2.86 -14.12 -0.91
C GLN A 240 1.61 -14.18 -1.79
N ILE A 241 1.75 -14.03 -3.10
CA ILE A 241 0.65 -13.86 -4.04
C ILE A 241 0.77 -14.92 -5.15
N PRO A 242 0.06 -16.06 -5.02
CA PRO A 242 0.05 -17.10 -6.05
C PRO A 242 -0.70 -16.64 -7.31
N GLU A 243 -0.42 -17.26 -8.46
CA GLU A 243 -1.04 -16.91 -9.76
C GLU A 243 -2.56 -17.07 -9.79
N ASP A 244 -3.12 -17.95 -8.97
CA ASP A 244 -4.56 -18.16 -8.79
C ASP A 244 -5.17 -17.29 -7.68
N SER A 245 -4.39 -16.35 -7.13
CA SER A 245 -4.89 -15.39 -6.13
C SER A 245 -5.96 -14.48 -6.73
N PHE A 246 -6.85 -13.99 -5.87
CA PHE A 246 -7.84 -12.97 -6.21
C PHE A 246 -7.26 -11.83 -7.05
N PHE A 247 -6.07 -11.33 -6.72
CA PHE A 247 -5.43 -10.21 -7.41
C PHE A 247 -5.03 -10.54 -8.86
N LEU A 248 -4.57 -11.76 -9.11
CA LEU A 248 -4.02 -12.15 -10.40
C LEU A 248 -5.02 -12.91 -11.28
N ALA A 249 -5.96 -13.65 -10.69
CA ALA A 249 -7.01 -14.37 -11.41
C ALA A 249 -8.14 -13.49 -11.95
N MET A 250 -8.28 -12.25 -11.39
CA MET A 250 -9.32 -11.31 -11.77
C MET A 250 -9.24 -10.92 -13.26
N PRO A 251 -10.36 -10.93 -14.02
CA PRO A 251 -10.40 -10.38 -15.38
C PRO A 251 -9.97 -8.91 -15.43
N ASP A 252 -9.46 -8.45 -16.59
CA ASP A 252 -8.91 -7.11 -16.73
C ASP A 252 -9.90 -6.00 -16.40
N GLU A 253 -11.17 -6.15 -16.80
CA GLU A 253 -12.24 -5.19 -16.52
C GLU A 253 -12.55 -5.11 -15.01
N ALA A 254 -12.61 -6.27 -14.35
CA ALA A 254 -12.83 -6.34 -12.91
C ALA A 254 -11.63 -5.78 -12.14
N PHE A 255 -10.40 -6.06 -12.59
CA PHE A 255 -9.19 -5.50 -12.02
C PHE A 255 -9.14 -3.98 -12.18
N ALA A 256 -9.52 -3.44 -13.34
CA ALA A 256 -9.60 -2.01 -13.57
C ALA A 256 -10.64 -1.33 -12.67
N MET A 257 -11.77 -1.98 -12.43
CA MET A 257 -12.81 -1.48 -11.53
C MET A 257 -12.33 -1.46 -10.07
N ALA A 258 -11.62 -2.51 -9.64
CA ALA A 258 -11.17 -2.66 -8.25
C ALA A 258 -9.92 -1.84 -7.91
N PHE A 259 -9.00 -1.68 -8.87
CA PHE A 259 -7.66 -1.13 -8.65
C PHE A 259 -7.29 0.04 -9.56
N GLY A 260 -8.24 0.54 -10.36
CA GLY A 260 -8.03 1.65 -11.30
C GLY A 260 -7.87 3.02 -10.65
N VAL A 261 -8.22 3.16 -9.37
CA VAL A 261 -8.04 4.38 -8.59
C VAL A 261 -7.35 4.04 -7.29
N GLU A 262 -6.32 4.79 -6.94
CA GLU A 262 -5.64 4.73 -5.66
C GLU A 262 -5.95 5.97 -4.82
N TRP A 263 -6.21 5.77 -3.53
CA TRP A 263 -6.85 6.77 -2.69
C TRP A 263 -5.89 7.34 -1.65
N TYR A 264 -5.92 8.69 -1.51
CA TYR A 264 -5.02 9.38 -0.60
C TYR A 264 -5.71 10.49 0.18
N VAL A 265 -5.13 10.81 1.33
CA VAL A 265 -5.53 11.92 2.18
C VAL A 265 -4.39 12.90 2.34
N ASP A 266 -4.64 14.18 2.12
CA ASP A 266 -3.83 15.26 2.65
C ASP A 266 -4.36 15.63 4.04
N PRO A 267 -3.64 15.34 5.13
CA PRO A 267 -4.14 15.62 6.48
C PRO A 267 -4.32 17.12 6.78
N LYS A 268 -3.76 17.99 5.93
CA LYS A 268 -3.87 19.46 6.06
C LYS A 268 -4.97 20.05 5.18
N SER A 269 -5.56 19.28 4.27
CA SER A 269 -6.64 19.75 3.40
C SER A 269 -7.99 19.71 4.12
N PRO A 270 -8.91 20.64 3.78
CA PRO A 270 -10.29 20.53 4.21
C PRO A 270 -10.90 19.21 3.77
N ARG A 271 -11.58 18.54 4.69
CA ARG A 271 -12.30 17.30 4.42
C ARG A 271 -13.77 17.61 4.15
N GLY A 272 -14.38 16.83 3.30
CA GLY A 272 -15.81 16.88 2.98
C GLY A 272 -16.09 16.78 1.49
N GLY A 273 -16.98 15.90 1.10
CA GLY A 273 -17.37 15.65 -0.30
C GLY A 273 -16.55 14.55 -0.96
N LYS A 274 -16.62 14.49 -2.30
CA LYS A 274 -15.87 13.52 -3.10
C LYS A 274 -14.39 13.94 -3.22
N PRO A 275 -13.48 12.98 -3.42
CA PRO A 275 -12.08 13.28 -3.74
C PRO A 275 -11.96 14.31 -4.87
N GLN A 276 -11.15 15.36 -4.66
CA GLN A 276 -11.15 16.55 -5.51
C GLN A 276 -9.95 16.64 -6.44
N SER A 277 -8.96 15.76 -6.30
CA SER A 277 -7.72 15.84 -7.07
C SER A 277 -7.26 14.46 -7.53
N ASP A 278 -6.74 14.40 -8.75
CA ASP A 278 -6.02 13.25 -9.29
C ASP A 278 -4.49 13.51 -9.35
N ASP A 279 -4.02 14.56 -8.72
CA ASP A 279 -2.60 14.92 -8.64
C ASP A 279 -2.10 14.89 -7.18
N LEU A 280 -1.31 13.86 -6.86
CA LEU A 280 -0.70 13.68 -5.53
C LEU A 280 0.23 14.83 -5.13
N LEU A 281 0.74 15.58 -6.12
CA LEU A 281 1.70 16.67 -5.94
C LEU A 281 1.03 18.04 -5.75
N LEU A 282 -0.28 18.17 -5.89
CA LEU A 282 -0.98 19.43 -5.65
C LEU A 282 -0.86 19.88 -4.18
N ARG A 283 -0.78 21.20 -3.99
CA ARG A 283 -0.67 21.86 -2.69
C ARG A 283 -2.02 22.15 -2.10
#